data_7e790f0441a7f32bd475251ac4bc215b
#
_entry.id   7e790f0441a7f32bd475251ac4bc215b
#
_cell.length_a   1.000
_cell.length_b   1.000
_cell.length_c   1.000
_cell.angle_alpha   90.00
_cell.angle_beta   90.00
_cell.angle_gamma   90.00
#
_symmetry.space_group_name_H-M   'P 1'
#
loop_
_entity.id
_entity.type
_entity.pdbx_description
1 polymer ?
#
loop_
_entity_poly.entity_id
_entity_poly.type
_entity_poly.pdbx_seq_one_letter_code
_entity_poly.pdbx_strand_id
1 'polypeptide(L)'
;VDDETMYEILSRLKELGGIAGVHCENNGIIQARLKEVLKTKGGRKDVSDYPWTRPKEAEAEAVSRLLKIAKCVDTPVIVVHLSTAAGYREILRAREAGQTVYIETCPQYLVMDEGKYSLPAEEARHYMIAPPLRKKKNQEVLWQALKEGRIQTIATDHCSFTKEQKMAGAEDFSKTPCGMPGAEERPALIWQFGVNENKITAEQMCIYLSENPAKLYKLYPWKG
;
A
#
# COMPACT_ATOMS: atom_id res chain seq x y z
N VAL A 1 -1.18 0.48 16.08
CA VAL A 1 -1.65 -0.51 17.07
C VAL A 1 -0.53 -1.44 17.46
N ASP A 2 -0.47 -1.86 18.71
CA ASP A 2 0.44 -2.90 19.20
C ASP A 2 -0.10 -4.30 18.87
N ASP A 3 0.70 -5.31 19.19
CA ASP A 3 0.38 -6.69 18.81
C ASP A 3 -0.79 -7.26 19.63
N GLU A 4 -0.95 -6.87 20.90
CA GLU A 4 -2.06 -7.28 21.76
C GLU A 4 -3.39 -6.74 21.21
N THR A 5 -3.46 -5.44 20.97
CA THR A 5 -4.63 -4.79 20.36
C THR A 5 -4.97 -5.39 18.98
N MET A 6 -3.93 -5.68 18.15
CA MET A 6 -4.15 -6.33 16.85
C MET A 6 -4.77 -7.72 17.01
N TYR A 7 -4.26 -8.52 17.96
CA TYR A 7 -4.78 -9.85 18.27
C TYR A 7 -6.26 -9.77 18.70
N GLU A 8 -6.60 -8.84 19.59
CA GLU A 8 -7.98 -8.63 20.09
C GLU A 8 -8.94 -8.21 18.96
N ILE A 9 -8.51 -7.25 18.11
CA ILE A 9 -9.30 -6.80 16.95
C ILE A 9 -9.57 -7.98 16.00
N LEU A 10 -8.54 -8.74 15.66
CA LEU A 10 -8.69 -9.88 14.75
C LEU A 10 -9.56 -10.98 15.36
N SER A 11 -9.43 -11.26 16.66
CA SER A 11 -10.28 -12.21 17.39
C SER A 11 -11.75 -11.78 17.34
N ARG A 12 -12.02 -10.51 17.59
CA ARG A 12 -13.38 -10.00 17.54
C ARG A 12 -13.96 -10.02 16.13
N LEU A 13 -13.17 -9.69 15.12
CA LEU A 13 -13.60 -9.79 13.72
C LEU A 13 -13.92 -11.23 13.31
N LYS A 14 -13.13 -12.21 13.77
CA LYS A 14 -13.43 -13.64 13.54
C LYS A 14 -14.81 -14.02 14.09
N GLU A 15 -15.10 -13.65 15.34
CA GLU A 15 -16.41 -13.90 15.96
C GLU A 15 -17.58 -13.29 15.16
N LEU A 16 -17.38 -12.10 14.63
CA LEU A 16 -18.38 -11.37 13.85
C LEU A 16 -18.44 -11.81 12.38
N GLY A 17 -17.53 -12.69 11.94
CA GLY A 17 -17.38 -13.07 10.54
C GLY A 17 -16.94 -11.90 9.65
N GLY A 18 -16.23 -10.92 10.21
CA GLY A 18 -15.67 -9.78 9.51
C GLY A 18 -14.27 -10.04 8.96
N ILE A 19 -13.69 -9.03 8.30
CA ILE A 19 -12.33 -9.06 7.79
C ILE A 19 -11.67 -7.70 8.00
N ALA A 20 -10.39 -7.69 8.39
CA ALA A 20 -9.61 -6.46 8.54
C ALA A 20 -8.78 -6.16 7.29
N GLY A 21 -8.85 -4.92 6.81
CA GLY A 21 -7.84 -4.32 5.94
C GLY A 21 -6.80 -3.60 6.80
N VAL A 22 -5.52 -3.95 6.66
CA VAL A 22 -4.48 -3.46 7.57
C VAL A 22 -3.35 -2.79 6.80
N HIS A 23 -3.07 -1.53 7.18
CA HIS A 23 -1.86 -0.81 6.77
C HIS A 23 -0.63 -1.44 7.43
N CYS A 24 0.36 -1.80 6.63
CA CYS A 24 1.53 -2.53 7.08
C CYS A 24 2.82 -1.75 6.85
N GLU A 25 3.20 -0.90 7.82
CA GLU A 25 4.53 -0.29 7.91
C GLU A 25 5.00 -0.28 9.37
N ASN A 26 6.24 -0.70 9.61
CA ASN A 26 6.86 -0.67 10.95
C ASN A 26 7.25 0.76 11.33
N ASN A 27 6.46 1.38 12.20
CA ASN A 27 6.69 2.75 12.65
C ASN A 27 8.03 2.91 13.40
N GLY A 28 8.49 1.88 14.11
CA GLY A 28 9.79 1.93 14.82
C GLY A 28 10.96 2.13 13.86
N ILE A 29 10.98 1.39 12.74
CA ILE A 29 11.98 1.56 11.67
C ILE A 29 11.89 2.96 11.06
N ILE A 30 10.67 3.41 10.75
CA ILE A 30 10.43 4.72 10.15
C ILE A 30 10.97 5.84 11.07
N GLN A 31 10.61 5.82 12.36
CA GLN A 31 11.05 6.82 13.31
C GLN A 31 12.57 6.81 13.54
N ALA A 32 13.19 5.63 13.60
CA ALA A 32 14.63 5.50 13.71
C ALA A 32 15.34 6.15 12.52
N ARG A 33 14.92 5.83 11.30
CA ARG A 33 15.49 6.41 10.07
C ARG A 33 15.23 7.92 9.94
N LEU A 34 14.06 8.39 10.32
CA LEU A 34 13.77 9.81 10.33
C LEU A 34 14.74 10.56 11.27
N LYS A 35 15.01 10.00 12.46
CA LYS A 35 16.01 10.57 13.39
C LYS A 35 17.43 10.59 12.79
N GLU A 36 17.80 9.56 12.02
CA GLU A 36 19.10 9.51 11.33
C GLU A 36 19.23 10.62 10.27
N VAL A 37 18.21 10.82 9.43
CA VAL A 37 18.20 11.95 8.46
C VAL A 37 18.41 13.27 9.18
N LEU A 38 17.73 13.49 10.29
CA LEU A 38 17.85 14.72 11.07
C LEU A 38 19.27 14.96 11.61
N LYS A 39 19.96 13.88 12.02
CA LYS A 39 21.32 13.96 12.55
C LYS A 39 22.37 14.21 11.45
N THR A 40 22.24 13.51 10.31
CA THR A 40 23.29 13.49 9.28
C THR A 40 23.28 14.71 8.36
N LYS A 41 22.15 15.39 8.19
CA LYS A 41 21.99 16.51 7.25
C LYS A 41 21.87 17.89 7.93
N GLY A 42 22.38 18.04 9.16
CA GLY A 42 22.33 19.32 9.87
C GLY A 42 20.91 19.88 10.04
N GLY A 43 19.93 18.99 10.17
CA GLY A 43 18.52 19.35 10.33
C GLY A 43 17.76 19.58 9.02
N ARG A 44 18.42 19.54 7.85
CA ARG A 44 17.73 19.67 6.56
C ARG A 44 16.96 18.40 6.22
N LYS A 45 15.68 18.56 5.92
CA LYS A 45 14.74 17.46 5.62
C LYS A 45 14.25 17.60 4.18
N ASP A 46 15.00 17.07 3.25
CA ASP A 46 14.63 17.08 1.84
C ASP A 46 13.62 15.98 1.51
N VAL A 47 12.67 16.24 0.61
CA VAL A 47 11.67 15.25 0.16
C VAL A 47 12.34 14.03 -0.49
N SER A 48 13.51 14.19 -1.10
CA SER A 48 14.28 13.09 -1.67
C SER A 48 14.71 12.03 -0.64
N ASP A 49 14.73 12.37 0.66
CA ASP A 49 15.01 11.43 1.74
C ASP A 49 13.78 10.61 2.17
N TYR A 50 12.59 11.01 1.74
CA TYR A 50 11.34 10.38 2.16
C TYR A 50 11.30 8.87 1.92
N PRO A 51 11.60 8.32 0.72
CA PRO A 51 11.59 6.88 0.50
C PRO A 51 12.62 6.13 1.33
N TRP A 52 13.76 6.78 1.67
CA TRP A 52 14.77 6.17 2.53
C TRP A 52 14.28 6.01 3.98
N THR A 53 13.42 6.92 4.46
CA THR A 53 12.84 6.81 5.81
C THR A 53 11.82 5.69 5.93
N ARG A 54 11.25 5.22 4.80
CA ARG A 54 10.22 4.17 4.73
C ARG A 54 10.68 3.01 3.83
N PRO A 55 11.72 2.26 4.23
CA PRO A 55 12.27 1.21 3.38
C PRO A 55 11.29 0.05 3.17
N LYS A 56 11.55 -0.76 2.15
CA LYS A 56 10.74 -1.97 1.86
C LYS A 56 10.70 -2.96 3.03
N GLU A 57 11.74 -2.97 3.86
CA GLU A 57 11.84 -3.79 5.07
C GLU A 57 10.79 -3.39 6.11
N ALA A 58 10.43 -2.10 6.20
CA ALA A 58 9.38 -1.64 7.12
C ALA A 58 8.00 -2.19 6.72
N GLU A 59 7.70 -2.29 5.42
CA GLU A 59 6.48 -2.94 4.94
C GLU A 59 6.55 -4.46 5.13
N ALA A 60 7.63 -5.11 4.70
CA ALA A 60 7.75 -6.57 4.75
C ALA A 60 7.69 -7.12 6.19
N GLU A 61 8.33 -6.44 7.15
CA GLU A 61 8.28 -6.81 8.57
C GLU A 61 6.86 -6.70 9.11
N ALA A 62 6.18 -5.57 8.87
CA ALA A 62 4.83 -5.36 9.36
C ALA A 62 3.82 -6.33 8.73
N VAL A 63 3.96 -6.66 7.43
CA VAL A 63 3.19 -7.73 6.77
C VAL A 63 3.45 -9.07 7.45
N SER A 64 4.72 -9.46 7.64
CA SER A 64 5.06 -10.75 8.28
C SER A 64 4.50 -10.85 9.70
N ARG A 65 4.58 -9.77 10.48
CA ARG A 65 4.04 -9.69 11.84
C ARG A 65 2.52 -9.84 11.85
N LEU A 66 1.80 -9.08 11.02
CA LEU A 66 0.35 -9.19 10.85
C LEU A 66 -0.06 -10.63 10.53
N LEU A 67 0.60 -11.27 9.58
CA LEU A 67 0.25 -12.62 9.13
C LEU A 67 0.48 -13.67 10.23
N LYS A 68 1.50 -13.50 11.08
CA LYS A 68 1.72 -14.38 12.24
C LYS A 68 0.61 -14.21 13.29
N ILE A 69 0.20 -12.98 13.59
CA ILE A 69 -0.89 -12.71 14.52
C ILE A 69 -2.21 -13.28 13.95
N ALA A 70 -2.50 -13.01 12.67
CA ALA A 70 -3.69 -13.54 12.00
C ALA A 70 -3.72 -15.08 12.00
N LYS A 71 -2.57 -15.73 11.88
CA LYS A 71 -2.45 -17.20 12.00
C LYS A 71 -2.78 -17.70 13.40
N CYS A 72 -2.33 -17.02 14.45
CA CYS A 72 -2.66 -17.38 15.84
C CYS A 72 -4.17 -17.29 16.10
N VAL A 73 -4.83 -16.31 15.51
CA VAL A 73 -6.29 -16.14 15.60
C VAL A 73 -7.04 -17.06 14.64
N ASP A 74 -6.39 -17.54 13.57
CA ASP A 74 -6.99 -18.28 12.45
C ASP A 74 -8.11 -17.47 11.79
N THR A 75 -7.76 -16.29 11.25
CA THR A 75 -8.69 -15.36 10.58
C THR A 75 -8.09 -14.83 9.29
N PRO A 76 -8.89 -14.61 8.23
CA PRO A 76 -8.43 -13.95 7.01
C PRO A 76 -8.15 -12.47 7.25
N VAL A 77 -7.20 -11.92 6.49
CA VAL A 77 -6.87 -10.49 6.49
C VAL A 77 -6.66 -9.96 5.08
N ILE A 78 -6.80 -8.66 4.91
CA ILE A 78 -6.43 -7.94 3.70
C ILE A 78 -5.19 -7.09 4.01
N VAL A 79 -4.10 -7.29 3.29
CA VAL A 79 -2.98 -6.36 3.27
C VAL A 79 -3.33 -5.27 2.27
N VAL A 80 -3.67 -4.06 2.76
CA VAL A 80 -4.09 -2.95 1.91
C VAL A 80 -2.88 -2.26 1.28
N HIS A 81 -3.08 -1.62 0.13
CA HIS A 81 -2.10 -0.79 -0.61
C HIS A 81 -0.68 -1.37 -0.65
N LEU A 82 -0.53 -2.68 -0.84
CA LEU A 82 0.78 -3.33 -0.96
C LEU A 82 1.63 -2.65 -2.04
N SER A 83 2.85 -2.25 -1.68
CA SER A 83 3.73 -1.47 -2.53
C SER A 83 5.04 -2.18 -2.93
N THR A 84 5.44 -3.25 -2.23
CA THR A 84 6.75 -3.87 -2.43
C THR A 84 6.71 -5.36 -2.77
N ALA A 85 7.67 -5.79 -3.59
CA ALA A 85 7.95 -7.21 -3.81
C ALA A 85 8.38 -7.95 -2.53
N ALA A 86 8.92 -7.22 -1.54
CA ALA A 86 9.32 -7.80 -0.28
C ALA A 86 8.10 -8.20 0.57
N GLY A 87 7.14 -7.28 0.74
CA GLY A 87 5.86 -7.58 1.40
C GLY A 87 5.07 -8.67 0.67
N TYR A 88 5.05 -8.62 -0.67
CA TYR A 88 4.41 -9.66 -1.48
C TYR A 88 4.97 -11.07 -1.20
N ARG A 89 6.29 -11.22 -1.06
CA ARG A 89 6.91 -12.52 -0.73
C ARG A 89 6.49 -13.05 0.64
N GLU A 90 6.32 -12.18 1.64
CA GLU A 90 5.81 -12.61 2.96
C GLU A 90 4.39 -13.16 2.85
N ILE A 91 3.55 -12.53 2.01
CA ILE A 91 2.18 -13.01 1.78
C ILE A 91 2.18 -14.37 1.06
N LEU A 92 3.03 -14.55 0.05
CA LEU A 92 3.14 -15.84 -0.64
C LEU A 92 3.50 -16.97 0.31
N ARG A 93 4.51 -16.77 1.19
CA ARG A 93 4.89 -17.76 2.21
C ARG A 93 3.74 -18.12 3.15
N ALA A 94 2.95 -17.13 3.55
CA ALA A 94 1.79 -17.36 4.41
C ALA A 94 0.69 -18.16 3.67
N ARG A 95 0.43 -17.86 2.40
CA ARG A 95 -0.51 -18.61 1.56
C ARG A 95 -0.04 -20.05 1.33
N GLU A 96 1.24 -20.27 1.07
CA GLU A 96 1.85 -21.62 0.97
C GLU A 96 1.69 -22.42 2.28
N ALA A 97 1.70 -21.71 3.43
CA ALA A 97 1.42 -22.31 4.74
C ALA A 97 -0.09 -22.43 5.06
N GLY A 98 -0.98 -22.27 4.05
CA GLY A 98 -2.42 -22.46 4.17
C GLY A 98 -3.21 -21.29 4.72
N GLN A 99 -2.61 -20.09 4.89
CA GLN A 99 -3.35 -18.91 5.34
C GLN A 99 -4.17 -18.27 4.22
N THR A 100 -5.37 -17.82 4.56
CA THR A 100 -6.19 -16.97 3.68
C THR A 100 -5.77 -15.50 3.85
N VAL A 101 -5.09 -14.96 2.84
CA VAL A 101 -4.63 -13.57 2.82
C VAL A 101 -5.07 -12.94 1.51
N TYR A 102 -5.75 -11.83 1.58
CA TYR A 102 -6.09 -11.00 0.42
C TYR A 102 -5.11 -9.85 0.27
N ILE A 103 -4.89 -9.42 -0.96
CA ILE A 103 -3.97 -8.34 -1.30
C ILE A 103 -4.73 -7.26 -2.03
N GLU A 104 -4.51 -6.04 -1.60
CA GLU A 104 -4.93 -4.84 -2.30
C GLU A 104 -3.69 -4.04 -2.71
N THR A 105 -3.70 -3.48 -3.91
CA THR A 105 -2.71 -2.48 -4.34
C THR A 105 -3.42 -1.24 -4.88
N CYS A 106 -2.68 -0.22 -5.31
CA CYS A 106 -3.25 1.02 -5.81
C CYS A 106 -2.57 1.45 -7.13
N PRO A 107 -3.27 2.23 -8.00
CA PRO A 107 -2.71 2.68 -9.27
C PRO A 107 -1.37 3.37 -9.14
N GLN A 108 -1.16 4.18 -8.11
CA GLN A 108 0.09 4.91 -7.89
C GLN A 108 1.30 3.98 -7.78
N TYR A 109 1.16 2.80 -7.20
CA TYR A 109 2.24 1.79 -7.12
C TYR A 109 2.44 1.01 -8.42
N LEU A 110 1.49 1.10 -9.35
CA LEU A 110 1.52 0.41 -10.64
C LEU A 110 2.06 1.30 -11.77
N VAL A 111 1.92 2.64 -11.65
CA VAL A 111 2.22 3.57 -12.75
C VAL A 111 3.26 4.64 -12.39
N MET A 112 3.56 4.85 -11.11
CA MET A 112 4.55 5.84 -10.65
C MET A 112 5.67 5.16 -9.87
N ASP A 113 6.84 5.77 -9.85
CA ASP A 113 8.01 5.27 -9.11
C ASP A 113 8.67 6.35 -8.24
N GLU A 114 9.67 5.93 -7.43
CA GLU A 114 10.37 6.80 -6.50
C GLU A 114 11.14 7.95 -7.17
N GLY A 115 11.33 7.93 -8.48
CA GLY A 115 11.92 9.05 -9.24
C GLY A 115 11.14 10.36 -9.07
N LYS A 116 9.85 10.28 -8.72
CA LYS A 116 9.03 11.45 -8.38
C LYS A 116 9.56 12.25 -7.20
N TYR A 117 10.29 11.62 -6.29
CA TYR A 117 10.90 12.31 -5.14
C TYR A 117 12.20 13.05 -5.50
N SER A 118 12.73 12.88 -6.70
CA SER A 118 13.87 13.63 -7.24
C SER A 118 13.48 14.89 -8.03
N LEU A 119 12.18 15.15 -8.18
CA LEU A 119 11.66 16.39 -8.75
C LEU A 119 11.95 17.58 -7.83
N PRO A 120 11.79 18.83 -8.31
CA PRO A 120 11.86 20.00 -7.43
C PRO A 120 10.97 19.80 -6.19
N ALA A 121 11.46 20.21 -5.01
CA ALA A 121 10.85 19.83 -3.73
C ALA A 121 9.36 20.20 -3.63
N GLU A 122 8.94 21.32 -4.22
CA GLU A 122 7.53 21.72 -4.28
C GLU A 122 6.67 20.71 -5.04
N GLU A 123 7.14 20.23 -6.19
CA GLU A 123 6.46 19.23 -7.01
C GLU A 123 6.52 17.85 -6.36
N ALA A 124 7.68 17.44 -5.85
CA ALA A 124 7.90 16.14 -5.22
C ALA A 124 6.94 15.87 -4.03
N ARG A 125 6.58 16.94 -3.27
CA ARG A 125 5.64 16.83 -2.14
C ARG A 125 4.26 16.34 -2.55
N HIS A 126 3.82 16.60 -3.78
CA HIS A 126 2.52 16.11 -4.26
C HIS A 126 2.47 14.57 -4.34
N TYR A 127 3.63 13.93 -4.50
CA TYR A 127 3.75 12.48 -4.60
C TYR A 127 4.01 11.79 -3.24
N MET A 128 4.03 12.53 -2.14
CA MET A 128 4.20 11.92 -0.82
C MET A 128 2.93 11.19 -0.39
N ILE A 129 3.06 9.87 -0.32
CA ILE A 129 2.02 8.89 0.09
C ILE A 129 2.64 7.87 1.04
N ALA A 130 1.87 7.18 1.83
CA ALA A 130 2.31 6.16 2.78
C ALA A 130 1.55 4.83 2.55
N PRO A 131 2.25 3.76 2.11
CA PRO A 131 3.68 3.62 1.81
C PRO A 131 4.17 4.53 0.68
N PRO A 132 5.48 4.86 0.60
CA PRO A 132 5.99 5.70 -0.48
C PRO A 132 5.99 4.97 -1.83
N LEU A 133 6.06 5.73 -2.93
CA LEU A 133 6.36 5.18 -4.24
C LEU A 133 7.69 4.41 -4.20
N ARG A 134 7.78 3.33 -4.97
CA ARG A 134 8.90 2.38 -4.94
C ARG A 134 9.66 2.36 -6.26
N LYS A 135 10.82 1.71 -6.28
CA LYS A 135 11.57 1.45 -7.52
C LYS A 135 10.73 0.70 -8.53
N LYS A 136 10.89 1.01 -9.80
CA LYS A 136 10.14 0.43 -10.94
C LYS A 136 10.04 -1.10 -10.91
N LYS A 137 11.08 -1.80 -10.45
CA LYS A 137 11.06 -3.26 -10.31
C LYS A 137 9.95 -3.80 -9.39
N ASN A 138 9.42 -3.00 -8.47
CA ASN A 138 8.26 -3.42 -7.67
C ASN A 138 6.98 -3.39 -8.49
N GLN A 139 6.84 -2.43 -9.43
CA GLN A 139 5.70 -2.37 -10.35
C GLN A 139 5.60 -3.64 -11.19
N GLU A 140 6.74 -4.11 -11.72
CA GLU A 140 6.81 -5.33 -12.54
C GLU A 140 6.27 -6.55 -11.76
N VAL A 141 6.66 -6.67 -10.48
CA VAL A 141 6.16 -7.75 -9.62
C VAL A 141 4.67 -7.61 -9.34
N LEU A 142 4.17 -6.41 -9.07
CA LEU A 142 2.75 -6.17 -8.80
C LEU A 142 1.89 -6.43 -10.05
N TRP A 143 2.33 -5.96 -11.23
CA TRP A 143 1.65 -6.26 -12.49
C TRP A 143 1.63 -7.75 -12.81
N GLN A 144 2.74 -8.47 -12.58
CA GLN A 144 2.77 -9.93 -12.76
C GLN A 144 1.83 -10.62 -11.77
N ALA A 145 1.78 -10.18 -10.53
CA ALA A 145 0.85 -10.72 -9.52
C ALA A 145 -0.62 -10.45 -9.87
N LEU A 146 -0.93 -9.30 -10.47
CA LEU A 146 -2.27 -9.02 -11.03
C LEU A 146 -2.57 -9.96 -12.20
N LYS A 147 -1.67 -10.09 -13.17
CA LYS A 147 -1.83 -10.99 -14.32
C LYS A 147 -2.13 -12.43 -13.90
N GLU A 148 -1.51 -12.88 -12.81
CA GLU A 148 -1.68 -14.22 -12.24
C GLU A 148 -2.91 -14.33 -11.30
N GLY A 149 -3.70 -13.26 -11.11
CA GLY A 149 -4.84 -13.27 -10.19
C GLY A 149 -4.48 -13.34 -8.71
N ARG A 150 -3.23 -13.08 -8.36
CA ARG A 150 -2.72 -13.19 -6.99
C ARG A 150 -2.99 -11.96 -6.12
N ILE A 151 -3.27 -10.81 -6.72
CA ILE A 151 -3.80 -9.60 -6.07
C ILE A 151 -5.29 -9.55 -6.32
N GLN A 152 -6.09 -9.32 -5.30
CA GLN A 152 -7.54 -9.41 -5.38
C GLN A 152 -8.20 -8.09 -5.73
N THR A 153 -7.66 -6.96 -5.26
CA THR A 153 -8.31 -5.66 -5.45
C THR A 153 -7.30 -4.58 -5.84
N ILE A 154 -7.80 -3.60 -6.59
CA ILE A 154 -7.08 -2.36 -6.87
C ILE A 154 -7.92 -1.22 -6.31
N ALA A 155 -7.52 -0.69 -5.14
CA ALA A 155 -8.15 0.46 -4.50
C ALA A 155 -7.51 1.78 -4.93
N THR A 156 -7.86 2.88 -4.30
CA THR A 156 -7.27 4.20 -4.58
C THR A 156 -6.42 4.72 -3.44
N ASP A 157 -6.78 4.36 -2.22
CA ASP A 157 -6.28 5.02 -1.01
C ASP A 157 -6.43 6.55 -1.12
N HIS A 158 -7.60 6.98 -1.62
CA HIS A 158 -7.89 8.37 -1.92
C HIS A 158 -7.80 9.24 -0.68
N CYS A 159 -6.81 10.12 -0.67
CA CYS A 159 -6.58 11.07 0.42
C CYS A 159 -6.04 12.37 -0.18
N SER A 160 -6.95 13.25 -0.62
CA SER A 160 -6.60 14.48 -1.31
C SER A 160 -6.22 15.60 -0.37
N PHE A 161 -5.22 16.38 -0.77
CA PHE A 161 -4.77 17.60 -0.09
C PHE A 161 -4.60 18.72 -1.11
N THR A 162 -4.87 19.96 -0.70
CA THR A 162 -4.57 21.12 -1.53
C THR A 162 -3.05 21.35 -1.61
N LYS A 163 -2.62 22.19 -2.57
CA LYS A 163 -1.21 22.59 -2.70
C LYS A 163 -0.71 23.24 -1.40
N GLU A 164 -1.52 24.13 -0.82
CA GLU A 164 -1.21 24.84 0.42
C GLU A 164 -1.01 23.87 1.59
N GLN A 165 -1.86 22.85 1.70
CA GLN A 165 -1.71 21.82 2.74
C GLN A 165 -0.43 21.00 2.54
N LYS A 166 -0.08 20.64 1.31
CA LYS A 166 1.20 19.96 1.00
C LYS A 166 2.41 20.84 1.34
N MET A 167 2.30 22.16 1.21
CA MET A 167 3.37 23.12 1.52
C MET A 167 3.59 23.31 3.03
N ALA A 168 2.73 22.81 3.92
CA ALA A 168 3.00 22.79 5.36
C ALA A 168 4.33 22.06 5.72
N GLY A 169 4.82 21.19 4.85
CA GLY A 169 6.12 20.52 4.94
C GLY A 169 7.26 21.20 4.17
N ALA A 170 7.16 22.49 3.77
CA ALA A 170 8.17 23.15 2.94
C ALA A 170 9.58 23.09 3.55
N GLU A 171 9.70 23.35 4.85
CA GLU A 171 10.97 23.32 5.59
C GLU A 171 11.28 21.93 6.20
N ASP A 172 10.29 21.04 6.26
CA ASP A 172 10.38 19.75 6.92
C ASP A 172 9.40 18.78 6.29
N PHE A 173 9.88 17.90 5.40
CA PHE A 173 9.02 16.94 4.69
C PHE A 173 8.18 16.06 5.64
N SER A 174 8.63 15.83 6.87
CA SER A 174 7.90 15.02 7.85
C SER A 174 6.55 15.64 8.28
N LYS A 175 6.35 16.93 7.98
CA LYS A 175 5.10 17.66 8.20
C LYS A 175 4.21 17.71 6.96
N THR A 176 4.68 17.23 5.80
CA THR A 176 3.88 17.12 4.59
C THR A 176 2.83 16.02 4.80
N PRO A 177 1.54 16.32 4.67
CA PRO A 177 0.52 15.28 4.77
C PRO A 177 0.67 14.26 3.65
N CYS A 178 0.69 12.97 4.00
CA CYS A 178 0.80 11.86 3.06
C CYS A 178 -0.57 11.51 2.48
N GLY A 179 -0.69 11.51 1.16
CA GLY A 179 -1.90 11.14 0.44
C GLY A 179 -1.93 11.73 -0.96
N MET A 180 -2.69 11.09 -1.85
CA MET A 180 -2.96 11.52 -3.23
C MET A 180 -4.43 11.30 -3.56
N PRO A 181 -5.03 12.12 -4.46
CA PRO A 181 -6.29 11.76 -5.10
C PRO A 181 -6.10 10.52 -5.99
N GLY A 182 -7.19 9.86 -6.37
CA GLY A 182 -7.12 8.67 -7.23
C GLY A 182 -8.48 8.06 -7.54
N ALA A 183 -9.57 8.58 -6.94
CA ALA A 183 -10.89 7.99 -7.11
C ALA A 183 -11.40 8.11 -8.55
N GLU A 184 -11.18 9.25 -9.19
CA GLU A 184 -11.61 9.52 -10.56
C GLU A 184 -10.71 8.82 -11.58
N GLU A 185 -9.39 8.87 -11.37
CA GLU A 185 -8.39 8.43 -12.35
C GLU A 185 -8.19 6.91 -12.36
N ARG A 186 -8.55 6.21 -11.28
CA ARG A 186 -8.28 4.77 -11.12
C ARG A 186 -8.71 3.93 -12.33
N PRO A 187 -9.95 4.00 -12.83
CA PRO A 187 -10.37 3.17 -13.96
C PRO A 187 -9.59 3.50 -15.23
N ALA A 188 -9.37 4.79 -15.51
CA ALA A 188 -8.65 5.23 -16.69
C ALA A 188 -7.17 4.80 -16.67
N LEU A 189 -6.50 4.91 -15.51
CA LEU A 189 -5.11 4.47 -15.34
C LEU A 189 -4.97 2.96 -15.51
N ILE A 190 -5.88 2.17 -14.90
CA ILE A 190 -5.83 0.70 -15.02
C ILE A 190 -6.17 0.26 -16.43
N TRP A 191 -7.09 0.92 -17.11
CA TRP A 191 -7.35 0.66 -18.52
C TRP A 191 -6.13 0.95 -19.39
N GLN A 192 -5.55 2.15 -19.24
CA GLN A 192 -4.42 2.58 -20.07
C GLN A 192 -3.17 1.72 -19.84
N PHE A 193 -2.73 1.58 -18.59
CA PHE A 193 -1.45 0.93 -18.26
C PHE A 193 -1.57 -0.58 -17.98
N GLY A 194 -2.78 -1.07 -17.84
CA GLY A 194 -3.07 -2.50 -17.62
C GLY A 194 -3.60 -3.16 -18.87
N VAL A 195 -4.78 -2.74 -19.34
CA VAL A 195 -5.48 -3.41 -20.45
C VAL A 195 -4.82 -3.06 -21.80
N ASN A 196 -4.63 -1.78 -22.11
CA ASN A 196 -4.04 -1.37 -23.40
C ASN A 196 -2.58 -1.86 -23.57
N GLU A 197 -1.85 -2.02 -22.47
CA GLU A 197 -0.48 -2.57 -22.50
C GLU A 197 -0.44 -4.10 -22.34
N ASN A 198 -1.58 -4.79 -22.41
CA ASN A 198 -1.71 -6.25 -22.33
C ASN A 198 -1.11 -6.89 -21.06
N LYS A 199 -1.09 -6.17 -19.95
CA LYS A 199 -0.66 -6.68 -18.64
C LYS A 199 -1.77 -7.47 -17.95
N ILE A 200 -3.03 -7.03 -18.12
CA ILE A 200 -4.24 -7.70 -17.66
C ILE A 200 -5.32 -7.63 -18.74
N THR A 201 -6.35 -8.47 -18.64
CA THR A 201 -7.51 -8.38 -19.52
C THR A 201 -8.57 -7.38 -18.99
N ALA A 202 -9.53 -6.99 -19.85
CA ALA A 202 -10.65 -6.15 -19.43
C ALA A 202 -11.50 -6.84 -18.34
N GLU A 203 -11.70 -8.16 -18.46
CA GLU A 203 -12.41 -8.97 -17.46
C GLU A 203 -11.67 -8.95 -16.12
N GLN A 204 -10.35 -9.12 -16.13
CA GLN A 204 -9.54 -9.02 -14.91
C GLN A 204 -9.66 -7.64 -14.27
N MET A 205 -9.67 -6.58 -15.06
CA MET A 205 -9.91 -5.23 -14.55
C MET A 205 -11.27 -5.13 -13.84
N CYS A 206 -12.34 -5.62 -14.43
CA CYS A 206 -13.67 -5.64 -13.80
C CYS A 206 -13.66 -6.44 -12.49
N ILE A 207 -13.01 -7.60 -12.47
CA ILE A 207 -12.86 -8.42 -11.27
C ILE A 207 -12.16 -7.65 -10.15
N TYR A 208 -11.04 -6.96 -10.44
CA TYR A 208 -10.24 -6.25 -9.42
C TYR A 208 -10.89 -4.96 -8.92
N LEU A 209 -11.63 -4.26 -9.78
CA LEU A 209 -12.23 -2.98 -9.42
C LEU A 209 -13.64 -3.09 -8.84
N SER A 210 -14.36 -4.18 -9.11
CA SER A 210 -15.78 -4.30 -8.76
C SER A 210 -16.14 -5.63 -8.11
N GLU A 211 -15.98 -6.75 -8.79
CA GLU A 211 -16.48 -8.05 -8.34
C GLU A 211 -15.80 -8.53 -7.04
N ASN A 212 -14.47 -8.54 -7.01
CA ASN A 212 -13.73 -8.96 -5.82
C ASN A 212 -13.97 -8.06 -4.60
N PRO A 213 -13.95 -6.71 -4.70
CA PRO A 213 -14.39 -5.86 -3.59
C PRO A 213 -15.78 -6.20 -3.09
N ALA A 214 -16.74 -6.39 -4.00
CA ALA A 214 -18.11 -6.74 -3.62
C ALA A 214 -18.18 -8.08 -2.86
N LYS A 215 -17.43 -9.10 -3.31
CA LYS A 215 -17.36 -10.41 -2.63
C LYS A 215 -16.67 -10.29 -1.26
N LEU A 216 -15.53 -9.59 -1.17
CA LEU A 216 -14.77 -9.45 0.07
C LEU A 216 -15.58 -8.74 1.17
N TYR A 217 -16.35 -7.72 0.79
CA TYR A 217 -17.18 -6.95 1.72
C TYR A 217 -18.63 -7.45 1.80
N LYS A 218 -18.92 -8.64 1.26
CA LYS A 218 -20.26 -9.29 1.30
C LYS A 218 -21.38 -8.45 0.68
N LEU A 219 -21.07 -7.68 -0.35
CA LEU A 219 -22.01 -6.87 -1.11
C LEU A 219 -22.51 -7.55 -2.38
N TYR A 220 -21.87 -8.65 -2.77
CA TYR A 220 -22.28 -9.47 -3.91
C TYR A 220 -23.55 -10.29 -3.57
N PRO A 221 -24.55 -10.45 -4.47
CA PRO A 221 -24.57 -9.98 -5.88
C PRO A 221 -25.15 -8.57 -6.07
N TRP A 222 -25.48 -7.84 -5.01
CA TRP A 222 -26.08 -6.51 -5.12
C TRP A 222 -25.14 -5.49 -5.78
N LYS A 223 -23.85 -5.69 -5.61
CA LYS A 223 -22.75 -4.96 -6.26
C LYS A 223 -21.70 -5.95 -6.76
N GLY A 224 -20.96 -5.55 -7.83
CA GLY A 224 -19.93 -6.39 -8.43
C GLY A 224 -19.97 -6.38 -9.94
#